data_9e12935ab712ba8ff952216cc3ad43af
#
_entry.id   9e12935ab712ba8ff952216cc3ad43af
#
_cell.length_a   1.000
_cell.length_b   1.000
_cell.length_c   1.000
_cell.angle_alpha   90.00
_cell.angle_beta   90.00
_cell.angle_gamma   90.00
#
_symmetry.space_group_name_H-M   'P 1'
#
loop_
_entity.id
_entity.type
_entity.pdbx_description
1 polymer ?
#
loop_
_entity_poly.entity_id
_entity_poly.type
_entity_poly.pdbx_seq_one_letter_code
_entity_poly.pdbx_strand_id
1 'polypeptide(L)'
;MDRPITTLFMLMSVDGKISTGATDDLDVDKDFPKIKGVNEGLHQYYEIEQTTDLWSFNSGRVQEKMGVNKKKIPRKTPVSFVVIDNKHLNENGIRYFCALSKEFVLITTNTRHPAFNVEDENLHIIYQNELSLKDALIKLKSEYGCERITIQTGGTLNNLFLREKLFDYVDI
;
A
#
# COMPACT_ATOMS: atom_id res chain seq x y z
N MET A 1 -19.70 -7.89 9.60
CA MET A 1 -19.04 -7.61 8.30
C MET A 1 -17.85 -8.54 8.22
N ASP A 2 -17.74 -9.33 7.16
CA ASP A 2 -16.74 -10.42 7.06
C ASP A 2 -15.36 -9.92 6.58
N ARG A 3 -15.22 -8.64 6.25
CA ARG A 3 -13.98 -7.96 5.86
C ARG A 3 -13.63 -6.84 6.84
N PRO A 4 -12.39 -6.34 6.84
CA PRO A 4 -12.03 -5.17 7.64
C PRO A 4 -12.79 -3.92 7.18
N ILE A 5 -12.91 -2.96 8.08
CA ILE A 5 -13.30 -1.60 7.75
C ILE A 5 -12.16 -0.98 6.93
N THR A 6 -12.47 -0.38 5.80
CA THR A 6 -11.49 0.17 4.87
C THR A 6 -11.64 1.68 4.77
N THR A 7 -10.54 2.39 4.92
CA THR A 7 -10.45 3.85 4.74
C THR A 7 -9.51 4.15 3.59
N LEU A 8 -9.99 4.79 2.53
CA LEU A 8 -9.12 5.39 1.53
C LEU A 8 -8.48 6.63 2.15
N PHE A 9 -7.15 6.68 2.19
CA PHE A 9 -6.39 7.86 2.61
C PHE A 9 -5.45 8.27 1.49
N MET A 10 -5.59 9.50 1.00
CA MET A 10 -4.78 9.99 -0.11
C MET A 10 -4.67 11.50 -0.14
N LEU A 11 -3.52 11.99 -0.57
CA LEU A 11 -3.35 13.39 -0.95
C LEU A 11 -3.86 13.58 -2.38
N MET A 12 -4.75 14.54 -2.57
CA MET A 12 -5.34 14.87 -3.86
C MET A 12 -5.44 16.38 -4.03
N SER A 13 -5.24 16.87 -5.25
CA SER A 13 -5.48 18.28 -5.55
C SER A 13 -6.98 18.60 -5.59
N VAL A 14 -7.33 19.86 -5.46
CA VAL A 14 -8.74 20.34 -5.48
C VAL A 14 -9.48 19.93 -6.76
N ASP A 15 -8.76 19.76 -7.88
CA ASP A 15 -9.29 19.29 -9.15
C ASP A 15 -9.22 17.76 -9.33
N GLY A 16 -8.98 17.00 -8.24
CA GLY A 16 -9.06 15.55 -8.22
C GLY A 16 -7.83 14.81 -8.73
N LYS A 17 -6.68 15.45 -8.84
CA LYS A 17 -5.44 14.80 -9.30
C LYS A 17 -4.65 14.21 -8.13
N ILE A 18 -4.15 13.01 -8.33
CA ILE A 18 -3.30 12.26 -7.39
C ILE A 18 -1.83 12.17 -7.85
N SER A 19 -1.48 12.88 -8.92
CA SER A 19 -0.11 12.96 -9.42
C SER A 19 0.20 14.39 -9.87
N THR A 20 1.49 14.75 -9.89
CA THR A 20 1.97 16.09 -10.25
C THR A 20 2.07 16.31 -11.77
N GLY A 21 1.71 15.34 -12.60
CA GLY A 21 1.86 15.42 -14.06
C GLY A 21 0.81 14.66 -14.85
N ALA A 22 0.91 14.79 -16.17
CA ALA A 22 0.05 14.08 -17.12
C ALA A 22 0.38 12.59 -17.26
N THR A 23 1.55 12.18 -16.76
CA THR A 23 2.02 10.79 -16.79
C THR A 23 2.03 10.20 -15.39
N ASP A 24 2.20 8.88 -15.31
CA ASP A 24 2.32 8.14 -14.06
C ASP A 24 3.78 8.13 -13.52
N ASP A 25 4.66 8.95 -14.06
CA ASP A 25 6.08 8.98 -13.71
C ASP A 25 6.38 9.82 -12.47
N LEU A 26 5.50 10.77 -12.16
CA LEU A 26 5.62 11.66 -11.01
C LEU A 26 4.91 11.08 -9.78
N ASP A 27 5.45 11.39 -8.62
CA ASP A 27 4.99 10.85 -7.34
C ASP A 27 4.85 11.97 -6.30
N VAL A 28 3.81 11.87 -5.48
CA VAL A 28 3.49 12.86 -4.44
C VAL A 28 4.69 13.08 -3.51
N ASP A 29 5.27 12.00 -3.00
CA ASP A 29 6.35 12.07 -2.00
C ASP A 29 7.66 12.61 -2.57
N LYS A 30 7.89 12.45 -3.87
CA LYS A 30 9.12 12.92 -4.53
C LYS A 30 8.99 14.29 -5.18
N ASP A 31 7.81 14.62 -5.68
CA ASP A 31 7.63 15.76 -6.55
C ASP A 31 6.91 16.94 -5.87
N PHE A 32 5.95 16.66 -4.99
CA PHE A 32 5.27 17.71 -4.22
C PHE A 32 6.23 18.54 -3.34
N PRO A 33 7.24 17.95 -2.67
CA PRO A 33 8.22 18.75 -1.93
C PRO A 33 8.97 19.79 -2.75
N LYS A 34 9.00 19.64 -4.07
CA LYS A 34 9.67 20.58 -5.00
C LYS A 34 8.77 21.77 -5.37
N ILE A 35 7.50 21.71 -5.06
CA ILE A 35 6.53 22.75 -5.41
C ILE A 35 6.41 23.73 -4.24
N LYS A 36 6.78 25.00 -4.50
CA LYS A 36 6.65 26.07 -3.51
C LYS A 36 5.18 26.21 -3.08
N GLY A 37 4.93 26.38 -1.79
CA GLY A 37 3.59 26.46 -1.21
C GLY A 37 3.00 25.07 -0.85
N VAL A 38 3.34 24.01 -1.59
CA VAL A 38 2.93 22.65 -1.24
C VAL A 38 3.84 22.06 -0.18
N ASN A 39 5.15 22.27 -0.32
CA ASN A 39 6.14 21.76 0.64
C ASN A 39 5.86 22.22 2.08
N GLU A 40 5.42 23.45 2.26
CA GLU A 40 5.12 24.02 3.58
C GLU A 40 3.93 23.33 4.27
N GLY A 41 3.00 22.74 3.49
CA GLY A 41 1.82 22.05 4.02
C GLY A 41 1.96 20.54 4.16
N LEU A 42 3.00 19.93 3.56
CA LEU A 42 3.14 18.47 3.55
C LEU A 42 3.28 17.83 4.92
N HIS A 43 3.81 18.54 5.92
CA HIS A 43 3.90 18.05 7.30
C HIS A 43 2.53 17.67 7.86
N GLN A 44 1.45 18.38 7.50
CA GLN A 44 0.09 18.09 7.95
C GLN A 44 -0.39 16.74 7.39
N TYR A 45 -0.08 16.44 6.13
CA TYR A 45 -0.39 15.14 5.53
C TYR A 45 0.26 14.00 6.32
N TYR A 46 1.55 14.11 6.62
CA TYR A 46 2.28 13.08 7.36
C TYR A 46 1.85 12.97 8.83
N GLU A 47 1.45 14.06 9.46
CA GLU A 47 0.88 14.05 10.81
C GLU A 47 -0.45 13.30 10.84
N ILE A 48 -1.34 13.53 9.86
CA ILE A 48 -2.61 12.83 9.74
C ILE A 48 -2.37 11.34 9.41
N GLU A 49 -1.43 11.04 8.51
CA GLU A 49 -1.08 9.67 8.14
C GLU A 49 -0.69 8.83 9.37
N GLN A 50 0.01 9.40 10.34
CA GLN A 50 0.39 8.71 11.58
C GLN A 50 -0.78 8.40 12.51
N THR A 51 -1.96 8.97 12.25
CA THR A 51 -3.19 8.68 13.01
C THR A 51 -4.08 7.64 12.33
N THR A 52 -3.66 7.11 11.18
CA THR A 52 -4.39 6.09 10.43
C THR A 52 -4.30 4.71 11.08
N ASP A 53 -4.96 3.74 10.48
CA ASP A 53 -4.99 2.37 11.01
C ASP A 53 -3.59 1.72 11.03
N LEU A 54 -3.39 0.75 11.95
CA LEU A 54 -2.13 -0.01 12.04
C LEU A 54 -1.99 -1.09 10.97
N TRP A 55 -2.90 -1.16 10.02
CA TRP A 55 -2.80 -1.92 8.79
C TRP A 55 -2.81 -0.96 7.61
N SER A 56 -1.82 -1.08 6.73
CA SER A 56 -1.68 -0.23 5.54
C SER A 56 -1.66 -1.08 4.28
N PHE A 57 -2.58 -0.81 3.35
CA PHE A 57 -2.69 -1.51 2.07
C PHE A 57 -2.06 -0.67 0.96
N ASN A 58 -1.07 -1.24 0.29
CA ASN A 58 -0.25 -0.55 -0.70
C ASN A 58 -0.18 -1.33 -2.01
N SER A 59 0.39 -0.73 -3.04
CA SER A 59 0.70 -1.40 -4.31
C SER A 59 2.20 -1.47 -4.56
N GLY A 60 2.67 -2.61 -5.07
CA GLY A 60 4.08 -2.81 -5.39
C GLY A 60 4.62 -1.77 -6.37
N ARG A 61 3.82 -1.32 -7.35
CA ARG A 61 4.22 -0.27 -8.28
C ARG A 61 4.54 1.05 -7.59
N VAL A 62 3.70 1.49 -6.66
CA VAL A 62 3.97 2.71 -5.88
C VAL A 62 5.22 2.53 -5.04
N GLN A 63 5.36 1.39 -4.39
CA GLN A 63 6.53 1.10 -3.55
C GLN A 63 7.83 1.01 -4.35
N GLU A 64 7.79 0.46 -5.57
CA GLU A 64 8.95 0.49 -6.48
C GLU A 64 9.35 1.93 -6.85
N LYS A 65 8.37 2.79 -7.19
CA LYS A 65 8.60 4.22 -7.45
C LYS A 65 9.24 4.92 -6.25
N MET A 66 8.83 4.57 -5.04
CA MET A 66 9.44 5.04 -3.78
C MET A 66 10.84 4.47 -3.54
N GLY A 67 11.33 3.62 -4.44
CA GLY A 67 12.67 3.06 -4.41
C GLY A 67 12.89 1.96 -3.38
N VAL A 68 11.83 1.31 -2.89
CA VAL A 68 11.89 0.26 -1.86
C VAL A 68 12.86 -0.85 -2.23
N ASN A 69 12.95 -1.23 -3.50
CA ASN A 69 13.88 -2.24 -4.01
C ASN A 69 15.36 -1.93 -3.81
N LYS A 70 15.70 -0.68 -3.46
CA LYS A 70 17.07 -0.20 -3.27
C LYS A 70 17.32 0.39 -1.88
N LYS A 71 16.29 0.43 -1.03
CA LYS A 71 16.40 0.95 0.32
C LYS A 71 17.20 -0.01 1.21
N LYS A 72 17.90 0.54 2.18
CA LYS A 72 18.53 -0.24 3.26
C LYS A 72 17.43 -0.80 4.17
N ILE A 73 17.75 -1.89 4.85
CA ILE A 73 16.83 -2.50 5.83
C ILE A 73 16.45 -1.45 6.88
N PRO A 74 15.13 -1.22 7.07
CA PRO A 74 14.63 -0.19 7.96
C PRO A 74 14.55 -0.66 9.42
N ARG A 75 14.23 0.28 10.30
CA ARG A 75 13.78 -0.06 11.66
C ARG A 75 12.33 -0.58 11.59
N LYS A 76 12.04 -1.65 12.35
CA LYS A 76 10.70 -2.21 12.47
C LYS A 76 9.69 -1.19 13.03
N THR A 77 8.53 -1.14 12.43
CA THR A 77 7.39 -0.29 12.85
C THR A 77 6.27 -1.14 13.46
N PRO A 78 5.33 -0.56 14.20
CA PRO A 78 4.15 -1.27 14.68
C PRO A 78 3.09 -1.52 13.60
N VAL A 79 3.30 -1.04 12.38
CA VAL A 79 2.35 -1.13 11.27
C VAL A 79 2.52 -2.45 10.54
N SER A 80 1.42 -3.13 10.26
CA SER A 80 1.35 -4.27 9.35
C SER A 80 1.11 -3.76 7.92
N PHE A 81 1.89 -4.27 6.97
CA PHE A 81 1.77 -3.85 5.57
C PHE A 81 1.19 -4.97 4.72
N VAL A 82 0.23 -4.58 3.90
CA VAL A 82 -0.30 -5.40 2.80
C VAL A 82 0.15 -4.78 1.50
N VAL A 83 0.79 -5.56 0.64
CA VAL A 83 1.19 -5.08 -0.68
C VAL A 83 0.63 -6.01 -1.75
N ILE A 84 -0.15 -5.43 -2.67
CA ILE A 84 -0.54 -6.15 -3.88
C ILE A 84 0.51 -5.92 -4.96
N ASP A 85 1.11 -7.01 -5.45
CA ASP A 85 2.15 -6.94 -6.49
C ASP A 85 2.24 -8.21 -7.33
N ASN A 86 2.56 -8.02 -8.62
CA ASN A 86 2.83 -9.12 -9.53
C ASN A 86 4.23 -9.10 -10.14
N LYS A 87 4.94 -7.93 -10.10
CA LYS A 87 6.20 -7.80 -10.85
C LYS A 87 7.12 -6.65 -10.45
N HIS A 88 6.73 -5.80 -9.52
CA HIS A 88 7.46 -4.57 -9.23
C HIS A 88 8.45 -4.73 -8.07
N LEU A 89 8.11 -5.52 -7.06
CA LEU A 89 9.00 -5.81 -5.96
C LEU A 89 9.95 -6.94 -6.33
N ASN A 90 11.24 -6.70 -6.12
CA ASN A 90 12.27 -7.75 -6.12
C ASN A 90 12.49 -8.30 -4.70
N GLU A 91 13.38 -9.28 -4.55
CA GLU A 91 13.69 -9.87 -3.24
C GLU A 91 14.12 -8.83 -2.18
N ASN A 92 14.89 -7.82 -2.56
CA ASN A 92 15.29 -6.76 -1.63
C ASN A 92 14.10 -5.94 -1.13
N GLY A 93 13.15 -5.61 -2.02
CA GLY A 93 11.92 -4.91 -1.64
C GLY A 93 11.04 -5.75 -0.72
N ILE A 94 10.98 -7.06 -0.95
CA ILE A 94 10.26 -7.99 -0.08
C ILE A 94 10.92 -8.06 1.30
N ARG A 95 12.25 -8.27 1.37
CA ARG A 95 13.02 -8.28 2.62
C ARG A 95 12.92 -6.95 3.38
N TYR A 96 12.85 -5.83 2.64
CA TYR A 96 12.61 -4.52 3.23
C TYR A 96 11.28 -4.50 4.00
N PHE A 97 10.19 -4.98 3.39
CA PHE A 97 8.89 -5.04 4.06
C PHE A 97 8.84 -6.06 5.19
N CYS A 98 9.49 -7.20 5.06
CA CYS A 98 9.62 -8.16 6.17
C CYS A 98 10.26 -7.51 7.40
N ALA A 99 11.31 -6.72 7.21
CA ALA A 99 12.00 -6.03 8.30
C ALA A 99 11.21 -4.82 8.84
N LEU A 100 10.54 -4.07 7.97
CA LEU A 100 9.77 -2.86 8.32
C LEU A 100 8.53 -3.17 9.13
N SER A 101 7.80 -4.22 8.73
CA SER A 101 6.42 -4.47 9.13
C SER A 101 6.32 -5.21 10.45
N LYS A 102 5.24 -4.96 11.20
CA LYS A 102 4.81 -5.87 12.25
C LYS A 102 4.47 -7.23 11.64
N GLU A 103 3.65 -7.23 10.59
CA GLU A 103 3.35 -8.37 9.73
C GLU A 103 3.38 -7.89 8.27
N PHE A 104 3.90 -8.70 7.36
CA PHE A 104 3.92 -8.39 5.94
C PHE A 104 3.11 -9.41 5.15
N VAL A 105 2.05 -8.94 4.50
CA VAL A 105 1.20 -9.76 3.64
C VAL A 105 1.38 -9.31 2.19
N LEU A 106 1.84 -10.20 1.33
CA LEU A 106 1.89 -10.00 -0.10
C LEU A 106 0.70 -10.67 -0.78
N ILE A 107 -0.05 -9.92 -1.59
CA ILE A 107 -1.12 -10.45 -2.44
C ILE A 107 -0.61 -10.49 -3.88
N THR A 108 -0.69 -11.64 -4.51
CA THR A 108 -0.21 -11.80 -5.90
C THR A 108 -1.03 -12.80 -6.70
N THR A 109 -1.10 -12.58 -8.01
CA THR A 109 -1.61 -13.56 -8.99
C THR A 109 -0.49 -14.21 -9.81
N ASN A 110 0.77 -13.84 -9.52
CA ASN A 110 1.95 -14.34 -10.23
C ASN A 110 2.58 -15.51 -9.48
N THR A 111 2.46 -16.73 -9.99
CA THR A 111 3.08 -17.94 -9.41
C THR A 111 4.61 -17.91 -9.39
N ARG A 112 5.24 -17.00 -10.15
CA ARG A 112 6.69 -16.82 -10.21
C ARG A 112 7.16 -15.53 -9.55
N HIS A 113 6.33 -14.99 -8.64
CA HIS A 113 6.72 -13.78 -7.91
C HIS A 113 7.95 -14.06 -7.04
N PRO A 114 8.95 -13.13 -6.98
CA PRO A 114 10.17 -13.33 -6.18
C PRO A 114 9.94 -13.64 -4.70
N ALA A 115 8.79 -13.25 -4.14
CA ALA A 115 8.43 -13.55 -2.75
C ALA A 115 8.42 -15.05 -2.43
N PHE A 116 8.12 -15.91 -3.40
CA PHE A 116 8.15 -17.37 -3.19
C PHE A 116 9.55 -17.92 -2.96
N ASN A 117 10.60 -17.14 -3.25
CA ASN A 117 12.00 -17.50 -3.01
C ASN A 117 12.57 -16.89 -1.73
N VAL A 118 11.78 -16.09 -1.00
CA VAL A 118 12.21 -15.43 0.24
C VAL A 118 11.69 -16.23 1.43
N GLU A 119 12.60 -16.79 2.21
CA GLU A 119 12.29 -17.41 3.49
C GLU A 119 12.38 -16.33 4.59
N ASP A 120 11.24 -16.00 5.15
CA ASP A 120 11.13 -15.05 6.27
C ASP A 120 9.83 -15.38 7.03
N GLU A 121 9.90 -15.53 8.35
CA GLU A 121 8.74 -15.85 9.19
C GLU A 121 7.68 -14.76 9.19
N ASN A 122 8.06 -13.53 8.87
CA ASN A 122 7.16 -12.38 8.79
C ASN A 122 6.53 -12.18 7.41
N LEU A 123 6.84 -13.06 6.43
CA LEU A 123 6.28 -13.01 5.08
C LEU A 123 5.08 -13.95 4.97
N HIS A 124 3.92 -13.39 4.68
CA HIS A 124 2.72 -14.14 4.36
C HIS A 124 2.31 -13.88 2.92
N ILE A 125 1.98 -14.92 2.15
CA ILE A 125 1.62 -14.78 0.74
C ILE A 125 0.17 -15.24 0.54
N ILE A 126 -0.68 -14.33 0.08
CA ILE A 126 -2.02 -14.64 -0.42
C ILE A 126 -1.94 -14.74 -1.94
N TYR A 127 -1.84 -15.97 -2.43
CA TYR A 127 -1.91 -16.23 -3.87
C TYR A 127 -3.37 -16.37 -4.31
N GLN A 128 -3.70 -15.76 -5.46
CA GLN A 128 -5.01 -15.87 -6.10
C GLN A 128 -4.81 -16.14 -7.60
N ASN A 129 -5.59 -17.04 -8.19
CA ASN A 129 -5.55 -17.26 -9.66
C ASN A 129 -6.02 -16.03 -10.42
N GLU A 130 -7.06 -15.39 -9.93
CA GLU A 130 -7.60 -14.11 -10.38
C GLU A 130 -7.73 -13.18 -9.19
N LEU A 131 -7.45 -11.91 -9.39
CA LEU A 131 -7.49 -10.93 -8.31
C LEU A 131 -8.94 -10.70 -7.85
N SER A 132 -9.19 -11.00 -6.58
CA SER A 132 -10.39 -10.63 -5.84
C SER A 132 -10.00 -9.82 -4.62
N LEU A 133 -10.21 -8.50 -4.67
CA LEU A 133 -9.95 -7.63 -3.51
C LEU A 133 -10.84 -7.98 -2.33
N LYS A 134 -12.10 -8.33 -2.60
CA LYS A 134 -13.05 -8.75 -1.57
C LYS A 134 -12.55 -9.97 -0.81
N ASP A 135 -12.13 -11.04 -1.52
CA ASP A 135 -11.65 -12.27 -0.89
C ASP A 135 -10.32 -12.05 -0.16
N ALA A 136 -9.45 -11.21 -0.71
CA ALA A 136 -8.22 -10.81 -0.03
C ALA A 136 -8.50 -10.10 1.30
N LEU A 137 -9.46 -9.15 1.32
CA LEU A 137 -9.86 -8.46 2.54
C LEU A 137 -10.50 -9.42 3.56
N ILE A 138 -11.33 -10.36 3.11
CA ILE A 138 -11.91 -11.38 4.00
C ILE A 138 -10.80 -12.21 4.66
N LYS A 139 -9.81 -12.66 3.89
CA LYS A 139 -8.65 -13.37 4.43
C LYS A 139 -7.83 -12.54 5.41
N LEU A 140 -7.58 -11.27 5.10
CA LEU A 140 -6.86 -10.37 6.01
C LEU A 140 -7.55 -10.29 7.37
N LYS A 141 -8.88 -10.27 7.40
CA LYS A 141 -9.61 -10.26 8.66
C LYS A 141 -9.59 -11.62 9.35
N SER A 142 -9.93 -12.69 8.64
CA SER A 142 -10.13 -14.01 9.24
C SER A 142 -8.84 -14.71 9.65
N GLU A 143 -7.74 -14.51 8.90
CA GLU A 143 -6.49 -15.23 9.12
C GLU A 143 -5.44 -14.37 9.87
N TYR A 144 -5.50 -13.03 9.71
CA TYR A 144 -4.49 -12.11 10.27
C TYR A 144 -5.06 -11.11 11.28
N GLY A 145 -6.38 -11.18 11.57
CA GLY A 145 -7.01 -10.30 12.57
C GLY A 145 -7.06 -8.83 12.18
N CYS A 146 -7.01 -8.53 10.88
CA CYS A 146 -7.12 -7.16 10.39
C CYS A 146 -8.56 -6.66 10.52
N GLU A 147 -8.84 -5.84 11.51
CA GLU A 147 -10.18 -5.27 11.75
C GLU A 147 -10.40 -3.96 10.96
N ARG A 148 -9.36 -3.17 10.79
CA ARG A 148 -9.37 -1.89 10.06
C ARG A 148 -8.11 -1.76 9.24
N ILE A 149 -8.23 -1.18 8.04
CA ILE A 149 -7.10 -1.01 7.12
C ILE A 149 -7.19 0.30 6.33
N THR A 150 -6.09 1.02 6.28
CA THR A 150 -5.94 2.22 5.46
C THR A 150 -5.43 1.86 4.07
N ILE A 151 -6.13 2.28 3.04
CA ILE A 151 -5.81 2.01 1.63
C ILE A 151 -5.03 3.20 1.06
N GLN A 152 -3.79 2.95 0.67
CA GLN A 152 -2.84 3.95 0.12
C GLN A 152 -2.29 3.43 -1.20
N THR A 153 -3.17 3.23 -2.19
CA THR A 153 -2.80 2.68 -3.50
C THR A 153 -2.94 3.72 -4.62
N GLY A 154 -2.51 3.36 -5.81
CA GLY A 154 -2.66 4.21 -6.99
C GLY A 154 -4.04 4.12 -7.64
N GLY A 155 -4.32 5.01 -8.59
CA GLY A 155 -5.64 5.18 -9.20
C GLY A 155 -6.27 3.92 -9.77
N THR A 156 -5.50 2.99 -10.31
CA THR A 156 -6.04 1.72 -10.86
C THR A 156 -6.67 0.85 -9.78
N LEU A 157 -5.99 0.64 -8.66
CA LEU A 157 -6.53 -0.15 -7.55
C LEU A 157 -7.63 0.61 -6.81
N ASN A 158 -7.47 1.91 -6.59
CA ASN A 158 -8.53 2.72 -5.97
C ASN A 158 -9.82 2.68 -6.78
N ASN A 159 -9.74 2.71 -8.13
CA ASN A 159 -10.90 2.55 -8.99
C ASN A 159 -11.56 1.16 -8.84
N LEU A 160 -10.77 0.10 -8.67
CA LEU A 160 -11.31 -1.25 -8.44
C LEU A 160 -11.99 -1.33 -7.08
N PHE A 161 -11.38 -0.85 -6.00
CA PHE A 161 -12.00 -0.75 -4.68
C PHE A 161 -13.32 0.01 -4.73
N LEU A 162 -13.35 1.14 -5.45
CA LEU A 162 -14.54 1.98 -5.58
C LEU A 162 -15.68 1.26 -6.34
N ARG A 163 -15.36 0.63 -7.47
CA ARG A 163 -16.32 -0.13 -8.28
C ARG A 163 -16.95 -1.30 -7.52
N GLU A 164 -16.13 -1.98 -6.71
CA GLU A 164 -16.57 -3.10 -5.89
C GLU A 164 -17.22 -2.66 -4.57
N LYS A 165 -17.34 -1.34 -4.32
CA LYS A 165 -17.91 -0.76 -3.10
C LYS A 165 -17.20 -1.26 -1.84
N LEU A 166 -15.87 -1.28 -1.91
CA LEU A 166 -15.02 -1.79 -0.83
C LEU A 166 -14.45 -0.67 0.07
N PHE A 167 -14.76 0.60 -0.15
CA PHE A 167 -14.47 1.69 0.78
C PHE A 167 -15.63 1.92 1.73
N ASP A 168 -15.33 1.99 3.02
CA ASP A 168 -16.27 2.41 4.07
C ASP A 168 -16.11 3.90 4.37
N TYR A 169 -14.86 4.41 4.30
CA TYR A 169 -14.52 5.81 4.55
C TYR A 169 -13.53 6.32 3.49
N VAL A 170 -13.52 7.65 3.33
CA VAL A 170 -12.60 8.36 2.41
C VAL A 170 -12.10 9.61 3.13
N ASP A 171 -10.78 9.70 3.29
CA ASP A 171 -10.05 10.84 3.84
C ASP A 171 -9.16 11.42 2.74
N ILE A 172 -9.42 12.69 2.34
CA ILE A 172 -8.75 13.39 1.23
C ILE A 172 -8.20 14.74 1.71
#